data_3d22bd7f533d17bc9cc4176e03e2ceee
#
_entry.id   3d22bd7f533d17bc9cc4176e03e2ceee
#
_cell.length_a   1.000
_cell.length_b   1.000
_cell.length_c   1.000
_cell.angle_alpha   90.00
_cell.angle_beta   90.00
_cell.angle_gamma   90.00
#
_symmetry.space_group_name_H-M   'P 1'
#
loop_
_entity.id
_entity.type
_entity.pdbx_description
1 polymer ?
#
loop_
_entity_poly.entity_id
_entity_poly.type
_entity_poly.pdbx_seq_one_letter_code
_entity_poly.pdbx_strand_id
1 'polypeptide(L)'
;MAKNIDQAFQSIRIVGGLLSSKVLQDARRYQLPGQRKEDYAIEPGFTFNEEMGRYWRIAQGRWKEFQQHIERQDLNSHMLAQQEWLLPLLTRVLGYDITPGVTKIIGEREFPITHTAHAGAVPLVLCGADFDLDKGDARFGQEGRKRSPMGLAQEYVNAESHCLWAIVSNGRYLRLLRDNPAMTRPSYIEVDFTKLFEEDNYADFATVWLLLQATRLAPRNHQIEQCWLEQWREKGQDEGERALDKLRYGVADALRELGTGFVAHKKNQALRDKLSNGVLRNL
;
A
#
# COMPACT_ATOMS: atom_id res chain seq x y z
N MET A 1 -3.93 19.36 -19.90
CA MET A 1 -3.58 19.54 -18.47
C MET A 1 -3.90 18.23 -17.75
N ALA A 2 -2.91 17.40 -17.47
CA ALA A 2 -3.09 16.23 -16.65
C ALA A 2 -3.35 16.72 -15.21
N LYS A 3 -4.58 16.58 -14.71
CA LYS A 3 -4.88 16.76 -13.30
C LYS A 3 -4.03 15.71 -12.53
N ASN A 4 -3.19 16.19 -11.63
CA ASN A 4 -2.43 15.34 -10.72
C ASN A 4 -3.38 14.34 -10.05
N ILE A 5 -3.26 13.07 -10.40
CA ILE A 5 -4.07 11.96 -9.86
C ILE A 5 -3.72 11.75 -8.38
N ASP A 6 -2.59 12.26 -7.91
CA ASP A 6 -2.15 12.22 -6.51
C ASP A 6 -3.00 13.06 -5.53
N GLN A 7 -3.91 13.91 -6.02
CA GLN A 7 -4.83 14.70 -5.16
C GLN A 7 -6.14 13.97 -4.81
N ALA A 8 -6.30 12.70 -5.17
CA ALA A 8 -7.54 11.96 -4.89
C ALA A 8 -7.71 11.60 -3.41
N PHE A 9 -6.63 11.54 -2.64
CA PHE A 9 -6.59 11.18 -1.22
C PHE A 9 -5.74 12.20 -0.46
N GLN A 10 -6.22 12.61 0.72
CA GLN A 10 -5.53 13.57 1.57
C GLN A 10 -4.67 12.88 2.64
N SER A 11 -5.18 11.76 3.16
CA SER A 11 -4.55 11.00 4.25
C SER A 11 -3.85 9.73 3.79
N ILE A 12 -3.94 9.39 2.49
CA ILE A 12 -3.33 8.18 1.91
C ILE A 12 -2.27 8.58 0.89
N ARG A 13 -1.06 8.06 1.07
CA ARG A 13 0.06 8.27 0.17
C ARG A 13 0.53 6.94 -0.41
N ILE A 14 0.72 6.88 -1.72
CA ILE A 14 1.24 5.70 -2.44
C ILE A 14 2.70 5.99 -2.81
N VAL A 15 3.60 5.11 -2.39
CA VAL A 15 5.04 5.19 -2.68
C VAL A 15 5.47 3.95 -3.44
N GLY A 16 6.29 4.13 -4.48
CA GLY A 16 6.87 3.04 -5.25
C GLY A 16 5.87 2.24 -6.10
N GLY A 17 4.62 2.70 -6.24
CA GLY A 17 3.64 2.08 -7.13
C GLY A 17 3.12 0.72 -6.68
N LEU A 18 3.09 0.44 -5.36
CA LEU A 18 2.60 -0.83 -4.79
C LEU A 18 1.18 -1.17 -5.26
N LEU A 19 0.29 -0.20 -5.19
CA LEU A 19 -1.02 -0.20 -5.84
C LEU A 19 -1.15 1.09 -6.65
N SER A 20 -1.91 1.06 -7.73
CA SER A 20 -2.22 2.29 -8.48
C SER A 20 -3.31 3.10 -7.76
N SER A 21 -3.29 4.43 -7.91
CA SER A 21 -4.38 5.30 -7.42
C SER A 21 -5.74 4.88 -7.99
N LYS A 22 -5.75 4.30 -9.19
CA LYS A 22 -6.97 3.74 -9.80
C LYS A 22 -7.52 2.57 -9.01
N VAL A 23 -6.67 1.65 -8.55
CA VAL A 23 -7.11 0.51 -7.72
C VAL A 23 -7.79 1.00 -6.44
N LEU A 24 -7.25 2.02 -5.77
CA LEU A 24 -7.87 2.59 -4.58
C LEU A 24 -9.22 3.26 -4.90
N GLN A 25 -9.32 3.95 -6.03
CA GLN A 25 -10.58 4.55 -6.49
C GLN A 25 -11.63 3.48 -6.85
N ASP A 26 -11.22 2.41 -7.53
CA ASP A 26 -12.08 1.29 -7.89
C ASP A 26 -12.54 0.54 -6.62
N ALA A 27 -11.64 0.36 -5.63
CA ALA A 27 -12.01 -0.19 -4.32
C ALA A 27 -13.11 0.64 -3.64
N ARG A 28 -12.96 1.97 -3.63
CA ARG A 28 -13.94 2.90 -3.06
C ARG A 28 -15.30 2.86 -3.77
N ARG A 29 -15.31 2.47 -5.05
CA ARG A 29 -16.52 2.33 -5.87
C ARG A 29 -17.08 0.90 -5.86
N TYR A 30 -16.51 -0.01 -5.09
CA TYR A 30 -16.87 -1.42 -5.04
C TYR A 30 -16.75 -2.12 -6.41
N GLN A 31 -15.73 -1.78 -7.20
CA GLN A 31 -15.52 -2.29 -8.57
C GLN A 31 -14.45 -3.38 -8.65
N LEU A 32 -13.91 -3.79 -7.53
CA LEU A 32 -12.90 -4.84 -7.46
C LEU A 32 -13.50 -6.19 -7.07
N PRO A 33 -12.86 -7.31 -7.41
CA PRO A 33 -13.31 -8.63 -6.98
C PRO A 33 -13.28 -8.76 -5.45
N GLY A 34 -14.18 -9.57 -4.89
CA GLY A 34 -14.21 -9.81 -3.45
C GLY A 34 -14.71 -8.61 -2.64
N GLN A 35 -15.59 -7.80 -3.20
CA GLN A 35 -16.18 -6.64 -2.50
C GLN A 35 -17.68 -6.81 -2.22
N ARG A 36 -18.14 -8.03 -2.04
CA ARG A 36 -19.46 -8.29 -1.49
C ARG A 36 -19.42 -8.15 0.03
N LYS A 37 -20.56 -7.99 0.67
CA LYS A 37 -20.67 -7.89 2.14
C LYS A 37 -20.10 -9.12 2.84
N GLU A 38 -20.37 -10.29 2.30
CA GLU A 38 -19.88 -11.58 2.80
C GLU A 38 -18.35 -11.68 2.74
N ASP A 39 -17.74 -11.08 1.71
CA ASP A 39 -16.28 -11.06 1.55
C ASP A 39 -15.58 -10.19 2.62
N TYR A 40 -16.32 -9.31 3.29
CA TYR A 40 -15.87 -8.48 4.41
C TYR A 40 -16.37 -8.99 5.76
N ALA A 41 -16.98 -10.17 5.80
CA ALA A 41 -17.61 -10.73 7.00
C ALA A 41 -18.62 -9.77 7.67
N ILE A 42 -19.33 -8.97 6.88
CA ILE A 42 -20.40 -8.10 7.36
C ILE A 42 -21.63 -8.97 7.64
N GLU A 43 -22.16 -8.87 8.87
CA GLU A 43 -23.30 -9.66 9.29
C GLU A 43 -24.56 -9.37 8.45
N PRO A 44 -25.42 -10.38 8.25
CA PRO A 44 -26.72 -10.18 7.59
C PRO A 44 -27.53 -9.08 8.26
N GLY A 45 -28.09 -8.17 7.46
CA GLY A 45 -28.88 -7.05 7.96
C GLY A 45 -28.13 -5.72 8.00
N PHE A 46 -26.79 -5.72 7.96
CA PHE A 46 -26.00 -4.49 7.90
C PHE A 46 -25.56 -4.16 6.47
N THR A 47 -25.35 -2.87 6.22
CA THR A 47 -24.78 -2.35 4.98
C THR A 47 -23.32 -1.93 5.19
N PHE A 48 -22.56 -1.78 4.10
CA PHE A 48 -21.20 -1.22 4.18
C PHE A 48 -21.16 0.14 4.88
N ASN A 49 -22.10 1.03 4.56
CA ASN A 49 -22.13 2.36 5.13
C ASN A 49 -22.41 2.36 6.64
N GLU A 50 -23.31 1.48 7.12
CA GLU A 50 -23.58 1.34 8.55
C GLU A 50 -22.35 0.81 9.29
N GLU A 51 -21.72 -0.24 8.79
CA GLU A 51 -20.51 -0.81 9.40
C GLU A 51 -19.35 0.17 9.38
N MET A 52 -19.04 0.77 8.23
CA MET A 52 -17.97 1.76 8.15
C MET A 52 -18.24 2.99 9.03
N GLY A 53 -19.49 3.46 9.10
CA GLY A 53 -19.86 4.55 9.98
C GLY A 53 -19.75 4.19 11.48
N ARG A 54 -20.00 2.93 11.84
CA ARG A 54 -19.78 2.41 13.19
C ARG A 54 -18.29 2.36 13.52
N TYR A 55 -17.48 1.78 12.65
CA TYR A 55 -16.04 1.68 12.83
C TYR A 55 -15.33 3.04 12.83
N TRP A 56 -15.80 3.97 12.01
CA TRP A 56 -15.31 5.34 12.03
C TRP A 56 -15.43 5.98 13.41
N ARG A 57 -16.61 5.93 14.03
CA ARG A 57 -16.85 6.49 15.37
C ARG A 57 -15.99 5.81 16.44
N ILE A 58 -15.81 4.48 16.35
CA ILE A 58 -14.92 3.75 17.27
C ILE A 58 -13.48 4.21 17.10
N ALA A 59 -13.00 4.31 15.87
CA ALA A 59 -11.63 4.74 15.57
C ALA A 59 -11.39 6.19 16.01
N GLN A 60 -12.30 7.11 15.73
CA GLN A 60 -12.21 8.51 16.19
C GLN A 60 -12.14 8.63 17.72
N GLY A 61 -12.95 7.87 18.43
CA GLY A 61 -12.92 7.85 19.90
C GLY A 61 -11.55 7.39 20.42
N ARG A 62 -11.01 6.29 19.87
CA ARG A 62 -9.71 5.76 20.24
C ARG A 62 -8.55 6.69 19.86
N TRP A 63 -8.62 7.30 18.69
CA TRP A 63 -7.63 8.29 18.27
C TRP A 63 -7.57 9.49 19.22
N LYS A 64 -8.74 10.01 19.61
CA LYS A 64 -8.83 11.12 20.55
C LYS A 64 -8.25 10.78 21.94
N GLU A 65 -8.54 9.59 22.46
CA GLU A 65 -7.96 9.08 23.71
C GLU A 65 -6.43 8.98 23.59
N PHE A 66 -5.93 8.36 22.53
CA PHE A 66 -4.50 8.23 22.27
C PHE A 66 -3.78 9.59 22.16
N GLN A 67 -4.38 10.56 21.45
CA GLN A 67 -3.80 11.91 21.32
C GLN A 67 -3.66 12.63 22.66
N GLN A 68 -4.60 12.48 23.58
CA GLN A 68 -4.53 13.08 24.90
C GLN A 68 -3.32 12.58 25.71
N HIS A 69 -2.83 11.39 25.40
CA HIS A 69 -1.75 10.75 26.13
C HIS A 69 -0.40 10.76 25.39
N ILE A 70 -0.39 10.98 24.06
CA ILE A 70 0.80 10.83 23.21
C ILE A 70 1.96 11.77 23.61
N GLU A 71 1.65 12.94 24.20
CA GLU A 71 2.62 13.93 24.62
C GLU A 71 3.08 13.74 26.08
N ARG A 72 2.51 12.78 26.79
CA ARG A 72 2.85 12.49 28.17
C ARG A 72 4.20 11.77 28.26
N GLN A 73 5.19 12.44 28.85
CA GLN A 73 6.54 11.89 29.03
C GLN A 73 6.65 10.84 30.15
N ASP A 74 5.65 10.79 31.04
CA ASP A 74 5.58 9.82 32.14
C ASP A 74 5.06 8.43 31.68
N LEU A 75 4.56 8.32 30.45
CA LEU A 75 4.05 7.07 29.87
C LEU A 75 5.04 6.49 28.85
N ASN A 76 5.06 5.17 28.77
CA ASN A 76 5.84 4.48 27.76
C ASN A 76 5.17 4.64 26.39
N SER A 77 5.75 5.46 25.51
CA SER A 77 5.23 5.75 24.15
C SER A 77 4.91 4.49 23.34
N HIS A 78 5.73 3.45 23.48
CA HIS A 78 5.53 2.18 22.80
C HIS A 78 4.29 1.43 23.30
N MET A 79 4.14 1.31 24.61
CA MET A 79 2.98 0.66 25.25
C MET A 79 1.69 1.44 24.91
N LEU A 80 1.76 2.75 24.97
CA LEU A 80 0.65 3.65 24.69
C LEU A 80 0.16 3.47 23.23
N ALA A 81 1.08 3.58 22.26
CA ALA A 81 0.73 3.45 20.86
C ALA A 81 0.14 2.07 20.54
N GLN A 82 0.69 1.01 21.12
CA GLN A 82 0.20 -0.34 20.88
C GLN A 82 -1.13 -0.60 21.59
N GLN A 83 -1.23 -0.38 22.89
CA GLN A 83 -2.36 -0.85 23.70
C GLN A 83 -3.60 0.05 23.57
N GLU A 84 -3.41 1.36 23.49
CA GLU A 84 -4.54 2.29 23.44
C GLU A 84 -5.04 2.55 22.03
N TRP A 85 -4.16 2.44 21.01
CA TRP A 85 -4.49 2.81 19.65
C TRP A 85 -4.38 1.67 18.65
N LEU A 86 -3.16 1.15 18.39
CA LEU A 86 -2.92 0.26 17.26
C LEU A 86 -3.61 -1.10 17.40
N LEU A 87 -3.50 -1.76 18.55
CA LEU A 87 -4.19 -3.04 18.75
C LEU A 87 -5.71 -2.90 18.72
N PRO A 88 -6.35 -1.91 19.38
CA PRO A 88 -7.78 -1.66 19.20
C PRO A 88 -8.18 -1.34 17.75
N LEU A 89 -7.39 -0.56 17.02
CA LEU A 89 -7.65 -0.28 15.60
C LEU A 89 -7.62 -1.56 14.78
N LEU A 90 -6.56 -2.34 14.91
CA LEU A 90 -6.36 -3.55 14.13
C LEU A 90 -7.39 -4.64 14.48
N THR A 91 -7.68 -4.85 15.78
CA THR A 91 -8.58 -5.92 16.21
C THR A 91 -10.07 -5.56 16.10
N ARG A 92 -10.48 -4.37 16.62
CA ARG A 92 -11.89 -4.00 16.74
C ARG A 92 -12.45 -3.27 15.54
N VAL A 93 -11.59 -2.55 14.77
CA VAL A 93 -12.01 -1.77 13.60
C VAL A 93 -11.71 -2.53 12.32
N LEU A 94 -10.52 -3.11 12.20
CA LEU A 94 -10.09 -3.82 11.01
C LEU A 94 -10.29 -5.35 11.09
N GLY A 95 -10.61 -5.90 12.26
CA GLY A 95 -11.03 -7.28 12.43
C GLY A 95 -9.90 -8.32 12.42
N TYR A 96 -8.64 -7.90 12.68
CA TYR A 96 -7.53 -8.86 12.75
C TYR A 96 -7.56 -9.69 14.03
N ASP A 97 -7.30 -10.98 13.91
CA ASP A 97 -6.89 -11.84 15.02
C ASP A 97 -5.36 -11.74 15.15
N ILE A 98 -4.91 -11.08 16.22
CA ILE A 98 -3.50 -10.73 16.42
C ILE A 98 -2.93 -11.54 17.57
N THR A 99 -1.77 -12.14 17.30
CA THR A 99 -0.97 -12.80 18.32
C THR A 99 0.34 -12.02 18.56
N PRO A 100 0.85 -11.99 19.80
CA PRO A 100 2.18 -11.45 20.06
C PRO A 100 3.21 -12.15 19.17
N GLY A 101 4.11 -11.38 18.60
CA GLY A 101 5.20 -11.89 17.80
C GLY A 101 6.32 -12.47 18.66
N VAL A 102 7.18 -13.21 18.02
CA VAL A 102 8.43 -13.72 18.60
C VAL A 102 9.58 -13.34 17.68
N THR A 103 10.77 -13.23 18.25
CA THR A 103 11.96 -13.09 17.42
C THR A 103 12.12 -14.34 16.55
N LYS A 104 12.03 -14.17 15.25
CA LYS A 104 12.24 -15.23 14.26
C LYS A 104 13.69 -15.25 13.83
N ILE A 105 14.26 -16.44 13.69
CA ILE A 105 15.61 -16.64 13.17
C ILE A 105 15.47 -17.30 11.80
N ILE A 106 15.97 -16.65 10.76
CA ILE A 106 15.97 -17.15 9.38
C ILE A 106 17.41 -17.11 8.87
N GLY A 107 18.03 -18.27 8.74
CA GLY A 107 19.48 -18.35 8.54
C GLY A 107 20.25 -17.78 9.74
N GLU A 108 21.11 -16.80 9.49
CA GLU A 108 21.89 -16.10 10.53
C GLU A 108 21.24 -14.77 10.98
N ARG A 109 20.03 -14.46 10.48
CA ARG A 109 19.37 -13.18 10.74
C ARG A 109 18.24 -13.31 11.74
N GLU A 110 18.20 -12.37 12.68
CA GLU A 110 17.13 -12.24 13.67
C GLU A 110 16.13 -11.18 13.26
N PHE A 111 14.86 -11.49 13.43
CA PHE A 111 13.74 -10.63 13.10
C PHE A 111 12.81 -10.49 14.32
N PRO A 112 12.96 -9.43 15.13
CA PRO A 112 12.10 -9.16 16.29
C PRO A 112 10.74 -8.59 15.82
N ILE A 113 9.91 -9.45 15.24
CA ILE A 113 8.55 -9.09 14.81
C ILE A 113 7.67 -8.92 16.05
N THR A 114 7.00 -7.78 16.18
CA THR A 114 6.25 -7.46 17.40
C THR A 114 4.95 -8.24 17.53
N HIS A 115 4.24 -8.43 16.42
CA HIS A 115 2.97 -9.16 16.36
C HIS A 115 2.82 -9.87 15.02
N THR A 116 1.88 -10.80 14.96
CA THR A 116 1.49 -11.47 13.71
C THR A 116 -0.02 -11.60 13.64
N ALA A 117 -0.55 -11.65 12.42
CA ALA A 117 -1.94 -11.96 12.14
C ALA A 117 -2.06 -13.12 11.13
N HIS A 118 -3.26 -13.68 10.99
CA HIS A 118 -3.54 -14.78 10.07
C HIS A 118 -2.59 -15.97 10.25
N ALA A 119 -2.43 -16.43 11.50
CA ALA A 119 -1.53 -17.53 11.86
C ALA A 119 -0.07 -17.32 11.41
N GLY A 120 0.40 -16.08 11.43
CA GLY A 120 1.77 -15.71 11.06
C GLY A 120 1.98 -15.26 9.63
N ALA A 121 0.98 -15.37 8.75
CA ALA A 121 1.10 -14.97 7.34
C ALA A 121 1.26 -13.45 7.13
N VAL A 122 0.84 -12.65 8.11
CA VAL A 122 0.97 -11.19 8.07
C VAL A 122 1.74 -10.70 9.30
N PRO A 123 3.03 -10.39 9.16
CA PRO A 123 3.83 -9.80 10.23
C PRO A 123 3.44 -8.34 10.45
N LEU A 124 3.50 -7.93 11.73
CA LEU A 124 3.20 -6.59 12.18
C LEU A 124 4.39 -6.05 12.97
N VAL A 125 4.93 -4.90 12.56
CA VAL A 125 5.96 -4.17 13.30
C VAL A 125 5.33 -2.91 13.88
N LEU A 126 4.92 -3.00 15.14
CA LEU A 126 4.27 -1.91 15.86
C LEU A 126 5.26 -1.29 16.84
N CYS A 127 5.42 0.04 16.78
CA CYS A 127 6.35 0.79 17.63
C CYS A 127 5.67 2.03 18.22
N GLY A 128 6.40 2.77 19.05
CA GLY A 128 5.91 3.98 19.69
C GLY A 128 5.89 5.19 18.76
N ALA A 129 5.15 6.22 19.11
CA ALA A 129 4.98 7.43 18.30
C ALA A 129 6.27 8.31 18.23
N ASP A 130 7.22 8.02 19.08
CA ASP A 130 8.56 8.61 19.11
C ASP A 130 9.51 8.02 18.05
N PHE A 131 9.12 6.89 17.40
CA PHE A 131 9.93 6.28 16.35
C PHE A 131 9.62 6.85 14.97
N ASP A 132 10.68 7.13 14.24
CA ASP A 132 10.62 7.31 12.79
C ASP A 132 10.66 5.93 12.10
N LEU A 133 9.70 5.64 11.24
CA LEU A 133 9.59 4.35 10.55
C LEU A 133 10.75 4.07 9.59
N ASP A 134 11.48 5.10 9.16
CA ASP A 134 12.62 4.99 8.23
C ASP A 134 13.98 5.09 8.94
N LYS A 135 14.01 5.52 10.20
CA LYS A 135 15.26 5.71 10.95
C LYS A 135 15.68 4.44 11.69
N GLY A 136 16.95 4.08 11.53
CA GLY A 136 17.53 2.91 12.19
C GLY A 136 17.62 3.04 13.71
N ASP A 137 17.14 2.01 14.43
CA ASP A 137 17.23 1.87 15.88
C ASP A 137 17.78 0.49 16.24
N ALA A 138 18.50 0.40 17.37
CA ALA A 138 19.10 -0.85 17.82
C ALA A 138 18.05 -1.93 18.18
N ARG A 139 16.85 -1.53 18.63
CA ARG A 139 15.75 -2.43 18.98
C ARG A 139 15.25 -3.27 17.81
N PHE A 140 15.42 -2.80 16.59
CA PHE A 140 15.05 -3.52 15.36
C PHE A 140 16.26 -4.13 14.65
N GLY A 141 17.45 -3.91 15.21
CA GLY A 141 18.73 -4.37 14.66
C GLY A 141 19.20 -5.70 15.21
N GLN A 142 20.39 -6.09 14.78
CA GLN A 142 21.11 -7.29 15.23
C GLN A 142 22.60 -6.98 15.29
N GLU A 143 23.31 -7.45 16.33
CA GLU A 143 24.78 -7.40 16.47
C GLU A 143 25.38 -5.99 16.20
N GLY A 144 24.77 -4.95 16.78
CA GLY A 144 25.23 -3.55 16.62
C GLY A 144 24.79 -2.87 15.31
N ARG A 145 24.23 -3.59 14.36
CA ARG A 145 23.61 -3.00 13.17
C ARG A 145 22.22 -2.48 13.51
N LYS A 146 22.00 -1.17 13.30
CA LYS A 146 20.67 -0.56 13.45
C LYS A 146 19.82 -0.87 12.21
N ARG A 147 18.55 -1.13 12.44
CA ARG A 147 17.53 -1.33 11.40
C ARG A 147 16.35 -0.41 11.68
N SER A 148 15.69 0.09 10.64
CA SER A 148 14.44 0.82 10.81
C SER A 148 13.25 -0.15 10.95
N PRO A 149 12.13 0.26 11.58
CA PRO A 149 10.91 -0.56 11.59
C PRO A 149 10.48 -1.02 10.19
N MET A 150 10.53 -0.11 9.22
CA MET A 150 10.23 -0.40 7.81
C MET A 150 11.23 -1.40 7.21
N GLY A 151 12.53 -1.21 7.48
CA GLY A 151 13.59 -2.11 7.02
C GLY A 151 13.46 -3.51 7.61
N LEU A 152 13.14 -3.62 8.91
CA LEU A 152 12.87 -4.90 9.56
C LEU A 152 11.74 -5.67 8.87
N ALA A 153 10.61 -5.00 8.65
CA ALA A 153 9.45 -5.65 8.02
C ALA A 153 9.76 -6.06 6.58
N GLN A 154 10.42 -5.21 5.80
CA GLN A 154 10.78 -5.51 4.41
C GLN A 154 11.77 -6.67 4.30
N GLU A 155 12.82 -6.68 5.13
CA GLU A 155 13.78 -7.77 5.16
C GLU A 155 13.13 -9.09 5.60
N TYR A 156 12.16 -9.01 6.52
CA TYR A 156 11.44 -10.20 7.00
C TYR A 156 10.55 -10.81 5.91
N VAL A 157 9.68 -10.02 5.27
CA VAL A 157 8.81 -10.57 4.21
C VAL A 157 9.60 -11.06 2.99
N ASN A 158 10.78 -10.49 2.73
CA ASN A 158 11.67 -10.98 1.67
C ASN A 158 12.39 -12.29 2.05
N ALA A 159 12.49 -12.60 3.34
CA ALA A 159 13.16 -13.80 3.84
C ALA A 159 12.20 -14.95 4.16
N GLU A 160 10.95 -14.63 4.53
CA GLU A 160 9.93 -15.59 4.94
C GLU A 160 8.94 -15.88 3.83
N SER A 161 9.05 -17.03 3.20
CA SER A 161 8.25 -17.42 2.01
C SER A 161 6.73 -17.50 2.26
N HIS A 162 6.30 -17.63 3.52
CA HIS A 162 4.88 -17.67 3.86
C HIS A 162 4.27 -16.29 4.11
N CYS A 163 5.08 -15.23 4.02
CA CYS A 163 4.65 -13.85 4.23
C CYS A 163 4.80 -13.07 2.92
N LEU A 164 3.73 -12.45 2.47
CA LEU A 164 3.74 -11.63 1.26
C LEU A 164 3.54 -10.14 1.58
N TRP A 165 2.76 -9.87 2.62
CA TRP A 165 2.39 -8.53 3.05
C TRP A 165 2.76 -8.30 4.50
N ALA A 166 3.10 -7.06 4.86
CA ALA A 166 3.34 -6.67 6.23
C ALA A 166 2.73 -5.31 6.55
N ILE A 167 2.47 -5.08 7.83
CA ILE A 167 2.00 -3.80 8.36
C ILE A 167 3.05 -3.25 9.32
N VAL A 168 3.40 -1.98 9.14
CA VAL A 168 4.32 -1.26 10.01
C VAL A 168 3.63 -0.01 10.53
N SER A 169 3.66 0.25 11.84
CA SER A 169 3.05 1.47 12.38
C SER A 169 3.76 1.95 13.64
N ASN A 170 3.81 3.29 13.77
CA ASN A 170 4.23 3.98 15.00
C ASN A 170 3.05 4.67 15.71
N GLY A 171 1.82 4.42 15.30
CA GLY A 171 0.63 5.06 15.85
C GLY A 171 0.28 6.41 15.18
N ARG A 172 1.22 7.09 14.54
CA ARG A 172 0.94 8.29 13.70
C ARG A 172 0.77 7.94 12.24
N TYR A 173 1.59 7.02 11.76
CA TYR A 173 1.57 6.50 10.40
C TYR A 173 1.37 4.99 10.43
N LEU A 174 0.60 4.48 9.49
CA LEU A 174 0.52 3.06 9.19
C LEU A 174 0.97 2.84 7.76
N ARG A 175 1.89 1.91 7.55
CA ARG A 175 2.35 1.49 6.24
C ARG A 175 1.99 0.04 5.97
N LEU A 176 1.44 -0.18 4.80
CA LEU A 176 1.26 -1.51 4.22
C LEU A 176 2.34 -1.70 3.17
N LEU A 177 3.13 -2.74 3.29
CA LEU A 177 4.18 -3.09 2.35
C LEU A 177 4.05 -4.54 1.88
N ARG A 178 4.71 -4.87 0.78
CA ARG A 178 4.72 -6.20 0.19
C ARG A 178 6.16 -6.67 -0.04
N ASP A 179 6.33 -7.99 -0.05
CA ASP A 179 7.57 -8.60 -0.55
C ASP A 179 7.91 -8.07 -1.95
N ASN A 180 9.14 -7.63 -2.10
CA ASN A 180 9.63 -7.14 -3.38
C ASN A 180 11.16 -7.24 -3.47
N PRO A 181 11.70 -8.44 -3.76
CA PRO A 181 13.14 -8.67 -3.80
C PRO A 181 13.85 -7.92 -4.94
N ALA A 182 13.11 -7.53 -5.98
CA ALA A 182 13.67 -6.83 -7.15
C ALA A 182 13.75 -5.31 -6.98
N MET A 183 13.15 -4.74 -5.94
CA MET A 183 13.08 -3.29 -5.79
C MET A 183 14.26 -2.73 -4.99
N THR A 184 14.96 -1.81 -5.63
CA THR A 184 15.98 -0.97 -4.99
C THR A 184 15.38 0.22 -4.23
N ARG A 185 14.08 0.46 -4.37
CA ARG A 185 13.36 1.59 -3.73
C ARG A 185 12.18 1.08 -2.91
N PRO A 186 11.90 1.73 -1.75
CA PRO A 186 10.75 1.39 -0.93
C PRO A 186 9.43 1.48 -1.71
N SER A 187 8.53 0.51 -1.47
CA SER A 187 7.18 0.49 -2.04
C SER A 187 6.18 0.19 -0.93
N TYR A 188 5.29 1.14 -0.66
CA TYR A 188 4.29 1.02 0.40
C TYR A 188 3.11 1.96 0.18
N ILE A 189 2.01 1.67 0.87
CA ILE A 189 0.90 2.60 1.07
C ILE A 189 1.01 3.12 2.50
N GLU A 190 0.99 4.44 2.68
CA GLU A 190 1.04 5.09 3.97
C GLU A 190 -0.28 5.77 4.28
N VAL A 191 -0.78 5.57 5.48
CA VAL A 191 -1.93 6.27 6.05
C VAL A 191 -1.42 7.21 7.13
N ASP A 192 -1.71 8.50 6.99
CA ASP A 192 -1.45 9.54 7.98
C ASP A 192 -2.69 9.68 8.88
N PHE A 193 -2.61 9.14 10.10
CA PHE A 193 -3.74 9.16 11.02
C PHE A 193 -4.06 10.56 11.55
N THR A 194 -3.05 11.44 11.63
CA THR A 194 -3.27 12.84 12.04
C THR A 194 -4.18 13.51 11.02
N LYS A 195 -3.84 13.47 9.74
CA LYS A 195 -4.68 14.02 8.68
C LYS A 195 -6.05 13.33 8.60
N LEU A 196 -6.06 12.00 8.76
CA LEU A 196 -7.28 11.22 8.66
C LEU A 196 -8.34 11.65 9.68
N PHE A 197 -7.94 11.82 10.94
CA PHE A 197 -8.87 12.06 12.04
C PHE A 197 -9.03 13.53 12.41
N GLU A 198 -7.98 14.36 12.33
CA GLU A 198 -8.08 15.79 12.65
C GLU A 198 -8.81 16.58 11.56
N GLU A 199 -8.68 16.16 10.30
CA GLU A 199 -9.41 16.77 9.18
C GLU A 199 -10.78 16.13 8.94
N ASP A 200 -11.24 15.23 9.84
CA ASP A 200 -12.53 14.51 9.77
C ASP A 200 -12.74 13.81 8.41
N ASN A 201 -11.69 13.20 7.85
CA ASN A 201 -11.67 12.65 6.50
C ASN A 201 -12.27 11.25 6.42
N TYR A 202 -13.59 11.16 6.64
CA TYR A 202 -14.34 9.91 6.56
C TYR A 202 -14.17 9.18 5.22
N ALA A 203 -14.03 9.92 4.14
CA ALA A 203 -13.93 9.33 2.81
C ALA A 203 -12.64 8.53 2.60
N ASP A 204 -11.52 9.04 3.13
CA ASP A 204 -10.26 8.30 3.13
C ASP A 204 -10.30 7.15 4.14
N PHE A 205 -10.92 7.34 5.31
CA PHE A 205 -11.13 6.24 6.27
C PHE A 205 -11.87 5.07 5.64
N ALA A 206 -12.96 5.32 4.92
CA ALA A 206 -13.70 4.27 4.21
C ALA A 206 -12.79 3.52 3.22
N THR A 207 -11.93 4.25 2.51
CA THR A 207 -10.95 3.63 1.60
C THR A 207 -9.91 2.79 2.36
N VAL A 208 -9.38 3.33 3.46
CA VAL A 208 -8.43 2.61 4.34
C VAL A 208 -9.07 1.34 4.89
N TRP A 209 -10.31 1.42 5.35
CA TRP A 209 -11.05 0.26 5.87
C TRP A 209 -11.26 -0.80 4.79
N LEU A 210 -11.71 -0.41 3.60
CA LEU A 210 -11.89 -1.33 2.47
C LEU A 210 -10.58 -2.02 2.05
N LEU A 211 -9.44 -1.33 2.19
CA LEU A 211 -8.12 -1.83 1.81
C LEU A 211 -7.48 -2.73 2.87
N LEU A 212 -7.64 -2.37 4.14
CA LEU A 212 -6.89 -2.95 5.27
C LEU A 212 -7.73 -3.86 6.17
N GLN A 213 -9.03 -4.00 5.94
CA GLN A 213 -9.84 -4.93 6.72
C GLN A 213 -9.28 -6.36 6.61
N ALA A 214 -9.24 -7.09 7.71
CA ALA A 214 -8.50 -8.33 7.87
C ALA A 214 -8.72 -9.36 6.75
N THR A 215 -9.94 -9.47 6.20
CA THR A 215 -10.23 -10.40 5.11
C THR A 215 -9.48 -10.08 3.81
N ARG A 216 -8.94 -8.86 3.67
CA ARG A 216 -8.17 -8.47 2.47
C ARG A 216 -6.82 -9.15 2.40
N LEU A 217 -6.19 -9.34 3.56
CA LEU A 217 -4.89 -9.99 3.72
C LEU A 217 -5.00 -11.46 4.16
N ALA A 218 -6.21 -11.97 4.41
CA ALA A 218 -6.42 -13.35 4.81
C ALA A 218 -5.99 -14.31 3.68
N PRO A 219 -5.16 -15.32 3.96
CA PRO A 219 -4.84 -16.37 3.01
C PRO A 219 -6.12 -17.07 2.51
N ARG A 220 -6.23 -17.26 1.21
CA ARG A 220 -7.33 -18.03 0.61
C ARG A 220 -6.79 -19.36 0.13
N ASN A 221 -7.54 -20.45 0.36
CA ASN A 221 -7.06 -21.79 0.08
C ASN A 221 -5.67 -22.08 0.67
N HIS A 222 -5.40 -21.55 1.88
CA HIS A 222 -4.10 -21.63 2.57
C HIS A 222 -2.92 -20.96 1.83
N GLN A 223 -3.20 -20.09 0.85
CA GLN A 223 -2.19 -19.38 0.07
C GLN A 223 -2.37 -17.86 0.23
N ILE A 224 -1.33 -17.20 0.72
CA ILE A 224 -1.35 -15.73 0.90
C ILE A 224 -1.38 -14.99 -0.45
N GLU A 225 -0.82 -15.58 -1.48
CA GLU A 225 -0.82 -15.07 -2.86
C GLU A 225 -2.23 -14.99 -3.46
N GLN A 226 -3.18 -15.71 -2.87
CA GLN A 226 -4.58 -15.67 -3.29
C GLN A 226 -5.43 -14.70 -2.46
N CYS A 227 -4.84 -13.94 -1.54
CA CYS A 227 -5.58 -12.93 -0.80
C CYS A 227 -6.18 -11.87 -1.74
N TRP A 228 -7.28 -11.24 -1.31
CA TRP A 228 -7.96 -10.26 -2.16
C TRP A 228 -7.08 -9.08 -2.53
N LEU A 229 -6.23 -8.62 -1.61
CA LEU A 229 -5.35 -7.50 -1.86
C LEU A 229 -4.31 -7.80 -2.94
N GLU A 230 -3.78 -9.02 -2.98
CA GLU A 230 -2.86 -9.44 -4.05
C GLU A 230 -3.55 -9.46 -5.41
N GLN A 231 -4.76 -9.99 -5.49
CA GLN A 231 -5.54 -9.96 -6.72
C GLN A 231 -5.83 -8.53 -7.22
N TRP A 232 -6.05 -7.60 -6.28
CA TRP A 232 -6.22 -6.18 -6.64
C TRP A 232 -4.93 -5.57 -7.20
N ARG A 233 -3.80 -5.93 -6.60
CA ARG A 233 -2.49 -5.48 -7.07
C ARG A 233 -2.20 -5.98 -8.48
N GLU A 234 -2.38 -7.27 -8.72
CA GLU A 234 -2.18 -7.91 -10.03
C GLU A 234 -3.07 -7.27 -11.11
N LYS A 235 -4.37 -7.14 -10.81
CA LYS A 235 -5.29 -6.46 -11.71
C LYS A 235 -4.84 -5.04 -12.06
N GLY A 236 -4.36 -4.28 -11.08
CA GLY A 236 -3.85 -2.93 -11.29
C GLY A 236 -2.59 -2.88 -12.15
N GLN A 237 -1.69 -3.85 -12.00
CA GLN A 237 -0.50 -4.00 -12.84
C GLN A 237 -0.86 -4.34 -14.27
N ASP A 238 -1.69 -5.34 -14.50
CA ASP A 238 -2.17 -5.73 -15.83
C ASP A 238 -2.83 -4.57 -16.58
N GLU A 239 -3.66 -3.79 -15.88
CA GLU A 239 -4.29 -2.61 -16.46
C GLU A 239 -3.24 -1.53 -16.81
N GLY A 240 -2.22 -1.35 -15.96
CA GLY A 240 -1.11 -0.43 -16.19
C GLY A 240 -0.29 -0.83 -17.42
N GLU A 241 0.06 -2.11 -17.57
CA GLU A 241 0.79 -2.64 -18.73
C GLU A 241 0.00 -2.45 -20.02
N ARG A 242 -1.28 -2.78 -20.02
CA ARG A 242 -2.16 -2.57 -21.19
C ARG A 242 -2.28 -1.08 -21.58
N ALA A 243 -2.30 -0.18 -20.60
CA ALA A 243 -2.32 1.25 -20.84
C ALA A 243 -1.00 1.75 -21.47
N LEU A 244 0.14 1.25 -20.98
CA LEU A 244 1.46 1.55 -21.56
C LEU A 244 1.58 1.04 -23.00
N ASP A 245 1.12 -0.16 -23.28
CA ASP A 245 1.13 -0.72 -24.64
C ASP A 245 0.27 0.10 -25.60
N LYS A 246 -0.95 0.47 -25.19
CA LYS A 246 -1.80 1.36 -26.00
C LYS A 246 -1.13 2.70 -26.27
N LEU A 247 -0.43 3.24 -25.26
CA LEU A 247 0.31 4.50 -25.42
C LEU A 247 1.48 4.35 -26.40
N ARG A 248 2.23 3.27 -26.32
CA ARG A 248 3.34 2.94 -27.26
C ARG A 248 2.83 2.86 -28.69
N TYR A 249 1.74 2.13 -28.92
CA TYR A 249 1.13 2.03 -30.26
C TYR A 249 0.64 3.38 -30.74
N GLY A 250 -0.06 4.15 -29.90
CA GLY A 250 -0.55 5.48 -30.27
C GLY A 250 0.58 6.46 -30.60
N VAL A 251 1.67 6.45 -29.85
CA VAL A 251 2.86 7.28 -30.13
C VAL A 251 3.53 6.82 -31.42
N ALA A 252 3.68 5.52 -31.65
CA ALA A 252 4.28 4.99 -32.88
C ALA A 252 3.44 5.37 -34.12
N ASP A 253 2.12 5.30 -34.03
CA ASP A 253 1.21 5.68 -35.10
C ASP A 253 1.25 7.20 -35.35
N ALA A 254 1.24 8.01 -34.31
CA ALA A 254 1.37 9.48 -34.44
C ALA A 254 2.71 9.88 -35.09
N LEU A 255 3.82 9.24 -34.71
CA LEU A 255 5.13 9.47 -35.33
C LEU A 255 5.13 9.05 -36.80
N ARG A 256 4.47 7.93 -37.13
CA ARG A 256 4.35 7.45 -38.50
C ARG A 256 3.52 8.41 -39.37
N GLU A 257 2.38 8.91 -38.84
CA GLU A 257 1.57 9.89 -39.52
C GLU A 257 2.29 11.22 -39.72
N LEU A 258 2.97 11.73 -38.69
CA LEU A 258 3.77 12.96 -38.80
C LEU A 258 4.90 12.79 -39.80
N GLY A 259 5.62 11.67 -39.74
CA GLY A 259 6.69 11.37 -40.71
C GLY A 259 6.17 11.29 -42.15
N THR A 260 5.07 10.59 -42.36
CA THR A 260 4.41 10.46 -43.68
C THR A 260 3.92 11.81 -44.17
N GLY A 261 3.26 12.58 -43.32
CA GLY A 261 2.78 13.93 -43.65
C GLY A 261 3.92 14.90 -43.98
N PHE A 262 5.01 14.82 -43.22
CA PHE A 262 6.21 15.61 -43.47
C PHE A 262 6.84 15.28 -44.82
N VAL A 263 7.04 14.01 -45.13
CA VAL A 263 7.59 13.56 -46.42
C VAL A 263 6.67 13.89 -47.59
N ALA A 264 5.36 13.77 -47.38
CA ALA A 264 4.36 14.06 -48.42
C ALA A 264 4.21 15.56 -48.74
N HIS A 265 4.64 16.44 -47.84
CA HIS A 265 4.50 17.88 -48.04
C HIS A 265 5.25 18.39 -49.26
N LYS A 266 4.61 19.25 -50.08
CA LYS A 266 5.14 19.74 -51.35
C LYS A 266 6.52 20.38 -51.27
N LYS A 267 6.87 21.04 -50.16
CA LYS A 267 8.18 21.67 -49.94
C LYS A 267 9.30 20.66 -49.67
N ASN A 268 8.98 19.41 -49.39
CA ASN A 268 9.93 18.37 -49.02
C ASN A 268 10.19 17.35 -50.17
N GLN A 269 9.98 17.76 -51.40
CA GLN A 269 10.17 16.93 -52.59
C GLN A 269 11.62 16.32 -52.65
N ALA A 270 12.61 17.17 -52.43
CA ALA A 270 14.02 16.76 -52.44
C ALA A 270 14.38 15.70 -51.38
N LEU A 271 13.69 15.72 -50.23
CA LEU A 271 13.82 14.70 -49.21
C LEU A 271 13.18 13.38 -49.66
N ARG A 272 12.00 13.45 -50.27
CA ARG A 272 11.27 12.30 -50.82
C ARG A 272 12.10 11.56 -51.86
N ASP A 273 12.73 12.31 -52.78
CA ASP A 273 13.57 11.75 -53.81
C ASP A 273 14.82 11.06 -53.23
N LYS A 274 15.42 11.61 -52.17
CA LYS A 274 16.54 10.98 -51.45
C LYS A 274 16.11 9.72 -50.72
N LEU A 275 14.91 9.67 -50.11
CA LEU A 275 14.34 8.48 -49.46
C LEU A 275 14.04 7.38 -50.48
N SER A 276 13.47 7.75 -51.66
CA SER A 276 13.17 6.83 -52.75
C SER A 276 14.40 6.21 -53.33
N ASN A 277 15.53 6.94 -53.41
CA ASN A 277 16.81 6.48 -53.95
C ASN A 277 17.65 5.72 -52.95
N GLY A 278 17.11 5.37 -51.76
CA GLY A 278 17.79 4.50 -50.78
C GLY A 278 18.95 5.15 -50.01
N VAL A 279 19.13 6.47 -50.13
CA VAL A 279 20.26 7.20 -49.49
C VAL A 279 20.03 7.37 -47.95
N LEU A 280 18.81 7.14 -47.43
CA LEU A 280 18.48 7.28 -46.01
C LEU A 280 17.84 6.01 -45.43
N ARG A 281 18.30 4.82 -45.79
CA ARG A 281 17.78 3.54 -45.24
C ARG A 281 18.19 3.24 -43.81
N ASN A 282 19.03 4.06 -43.18
CA ASN A 282 19.60 3.82 -41.84
C ASN A 282 19.49 4.99 -40.88
N LEU A 283 18.33 5.66 -40.83
CA LEU A 283 17.98 6.59 -39.73
C LEU A 283 16.80 6.07 -38.95
#